data_605bd3bb56c6daa03ff6f1394c113c62
#
_entry.id   605bd3bb56c6daa03ff6f1394c113c62
#
_cell.length_a   1.000
_cell.length_b   1.000
_cell.length_c   1.000
_cell.angle_alpha   90.00
_cell.angle_beta   90.00
_cell.angle_gamma   90.00
#
_symmetry.space_group_name_H-M   'P 1'
#
loop_
_entity.id
_entity.type
_entity.pdbx_description
1 polymer ?
#
loop_
_entity_poly.entity_id
_entity_poly.type
_entity_poly.pdbx_seq_one_letter_code
_entity_poly.pdbx_strand_id
1 'polypeptide(L)'
;MLLTLIIGSIIFFTTDQMGLNLKQLEKPSSTNGGGNNELIHTHNEGKTDHKSPEAQKRMGIYHYNEGNKLLKQNRTEEAIKNYKMALHHNNRFEAAYINLSTAYLNKKNFKLSLKTLSTLESINPNHPLLHYNFSCYYALLGNIPKGIESLKQAIENGFKDHQTLEMDPDIENLRQNPRFKELQSLLLAQNA
;
A
#
# COMPACT_ATOMS: atom_id res chain seq x y z
N MET A 1 10.19 -17.00 31.85
CA MET A 1 9.82 -17.35 30.47
C MET A 1 8.95 -16.20 29.95
N LEU A 2 9.61 -15.14 29.43
CA LEU A 2 8.91 -13.96 28.90
C LEU A 2 8.49 -14.26 27.45
N LEU A 3 7.18 -14.26 27.23
CA LEU A 3 6.58 -14.34 25.90
C LEU A 3 6.71 -12.95 25.25
N THR A 4 7.76 -12.74 24.47
CA THR A 4 7.87 -11.52 23.65
C THR A 4 6.86 -11.64 22.52
N LEU A 5 5.74 -10.91 22.67
CA LEU A 5 4.83 -10.61 21.57
C LEU A 5 5.62 -9.80 20.53
N ILE A 6 6.03 -10.45 19.46
CA ILE A 6 6.52 -9.78 18.25
C ILE A 6 5.30 -9.16 17.59
N ILE A 7 5.00 -7.93 17.97
CA ILE A 7 4.07 -7.09 17.22
C ILE A 7 4.85 -6.64 15.98
N GLY A 8 4.64 -7.34 14.87
CA GLY A 8 5.15 -6.90 13.58
C GLY A 8 4.67 -5.47 13.33
N SER A 9 5.59 -4.54 13.25
CA SER A 9 5.30 -3.15 12.91
C SER A 9 4.76 -3.11 11.48
N ILE A 10 3.45 -2.99 11.36
CA ILE A 10 2.81 -2.77 10.08
C ILE A 10 3.07 -1.31 9.74
N ILE A 11 3.99 -1.05 8.82
CA ILE A 11 4.24 0.29 8.31
C ILE A 11 3.08 0.64 7.39
N PHE A 12 2.21 1.52 7.90
CA PHE A 12 1.14 2.08 7.11
C PHE A 12 1.64 3.33 6.41
N PHE A 13 1.80 3.24 5.09
CA PHE A 13 1.85 4.44 4.28
C PHE A 13 0.48 5.10 4.34
N THR A 14 0.38 6.22 5.05
CA THR A 14 -0.84 7.00 5.08
C THR A 14 -1.07 7.62 3.70
N THR A 15 -2.32 7.77 3.30
CA THR A 15 -2.72 8.39 2.02
C THR A 15 -2.15 9.79 1.84
N ASP A 16 -1.78 10.47 2.91
CA ASP A 16 -1.18 11.81 2.90
C ASP A 16 0.22 11.83 2.28
N GLN A 17 1.01 10.76 2.42
CA GLN A 17 2.33 10.67 1.79
C GLN A 17 2.28 10.41 0.28
N MET A 18 1.14 9.91 -0.22
CA MET A 18 0.97 9.61 -1.65
C MET A 18 0.29 10.73 -2.45
N GLY A 19 0.01 11.90 -1.86
CA GLY A 19 -0.64 13.01 -2.54
C GLY A 19 -2.09 12.73 -2.97
N LEU A 20 -2.70 11.67 -2.47
CA LEU A 20 -4.09 11.34 -2.73
C LEU A 20 -4.98 12.13 -1.75
N ASN A 21 -5.47 13.30 -2.16
CA ASN A 21 -6.39 14.11 -1.38
C ASN A 21 -7.78 13.44 -1.31
N LEU A 22 -7.97 12.55 -0.31
CA LEU A 22 -9.19 11.77 -0.12
C LEU A 22 -10.32 12.52 0.61
N LYS A 23 -10.14 13.81 0.96
CA LYS A 23 -11.16 14.60 1.63
C LYS A 23 -12.43 14.88 0.79
N GLN A 24 -12.42 14.56 -0.50
CA GLN A 24 -13.57 14.81 -1.38
C GLN A 24 -14.49 13.60 -1.59
N LEU A 25 -14.27 12.48 -0.91
CA LEU A 25 -15.11 11.28 -1.05
C LEU A 25 -15.88 10.98 0.23
N GLU A 26 -16.49 12.01 0.85
CA GLU A 26 -17.47 11.79 1.91
C GLU A 26 -18.76 11.19 1.32
N LYS A 27 -19.37 10.31 2.11
CA LYS A 27 -20.58 9.54 1.85
C LYS A 27 -21.70 10.38 1.20
N PRO A 28 -22.53 9.80 0.33
CA PRO A 28 -23.81 10.42 0.00
C PRO A 28 -24.62 10.56 1.30
N SER A 29 -24.96 11.79 1.66
CA SER A 29 -25.77 12.11 2.83
C SER A 29 -27.17 11.49 2.68
N SER A 30 -27.52 10.62 3.62
CA SER A 30 -28.91 10.23 3.83
C SER A 30 -29.61 11.36 4.58
N THR A 31 -30.28 12.26 3.89
CA THR A 31 -31.22 13.19 4.52
C THR A 31 -32.59 12.51 4.63
N ASN A 32 -32.93 12.07 5.86
CA ASN A 32 -34.30 11.91 6.26
C ASN A 32 -34.88 13.30 6.53
N GLY A 33 -35.88 13.69 5.79
CA GLY A 33 -36.70 14.88 6.04
C GLY A 33 -38.06 14.71 5.39
N GLY A 34 -39.07 14.40 6.19
CA GLY A 34 -40.44 14.27 5.72
C GLY A 34 -41.04 15.64 5.33
N GLY A 35 -41.87 15.64 4.31
CA GLY A 35 -42.67 16.79 3.88
C GLY A 35 -43.40 16.45 2.58
N ASN A 36 -44.72 16.22 2.68
CA ASN A 36 -45.65 16.07 1.56
C ASN A 36 -45.57 17.24 0.59
N ASN A 37 -45.51 16.99 -0.70
CA ASN A 37 -46.42 17.52 -1.72
C ASN A 37 -46.12 16.96 -3.11
N GLU A 38 -47.21 16.77 -3.82
CA GLU A 38 -47.52 16.21 -5.11
C GLU A 38 -46.61 16.51 -6.30
N LEU A 39 -46.44 15.44 -7.11
CA LEU A 39 -46.48 15.40 -8.57
C LEU A 39 -45.55 16.31 -9.38
N ILE A 40 -44.43 15.76 -9.80
CA ILE A 40 -44.11 15.64 -11.24
C ILE A 40 -43.16 14.44 -11.37
N HIS A 41 -43.65 13.34 -11.95
CA HIS A 41 -42.82 12.19 -12.37
C HIS A 41 -41.93 12.61 -13.55
N THR A 42 -40.70 13.00 -13.28
CA THR A 42 -39.63 12.82 -14.25
C THR A 42 -38.72 11.75 -13.65
N HIS A 43 -38.98 10.50 -13.99
CA HIS A 43 -38.04 9.41 -13.79
C HIS A 43 -36.80 9.67 -14.65
N ASN A 44 -35.91 10.49 -14.15
CA ASN A 44 -34.53 10.44 -14.55
C ASN A 44 -33.85 9.50 -13.55
N GLU A 45 -34.15 8.19 -13.64
CA GLU A 45 -33.31 7.16 -13.07
C GLU A 45 -31.95 7.29 -13.73
N GLY A 46 -31.11 8.13 -13.15
CA GLY A 46 -29.69 8.11 -13.40
C GLY A 46 -29.19 6.72 -13.04
N LYS A 47 -29.25 5.79 -14.00
CA LYS A 47 -28.47 4.55 -13.96
C LYS A 47 -27.06 5.02 -13.70
N THR A 48 -26.63 4.91 -12.42
CA THR A 48 -25.23 5.05 -12.08
C THR A 48 -24.54 3.95 -12.86
N ASP A 49 -23.93 4.31 -13.98
CA ASP A 49 -23.22 3.36 -14.82
C ASP A 49 -22.01 2.88 -14.01
N HIS A 50 -22.20 1.79 -13.28
CA HIS A 50 -21.15 1.15 -12.47
C HIS A 50 -19.95 0.73 -13.33
N LYS A 51 -20.06 0.80 -14.66
CA LYS A 51 -19.00 0.48 -15.61
C LYS A 51 -18.23 1.71 -16.09
N SER A 52 -18.67 2.93 -15.73
CA SER A 52 -17.93 4.12 -16.12
C SER A 52 -16.52 4.12 -15.51
N PRO A 53 -15.51 4.68 -16.20
CA PRO A 53 -14.13 4.75 -15.68
C PRO A 53 -14.06 5.41 -14.30
N GLU A 54 -14.87 6.43 -14.06
CA GLU A 54 -14.94 7.13 -12.77
C GLU A 54 -15.54 6.26 -11.67
N ALA A 55 -16.58 5.46 -11.98
CA ALA A 55 -17.16 4.53 -11.04
C ALA A 55 -16.15 3.42 -10.70
N GLN A 56 -15.46 2.86 -11.70
CA GLN A 56 -14.40 1.89 -11.48
C GLN A 56 -13.28 2.46 -10.61
N LYS A 57 -12.81 3.68 -10.88
CA LYS A 57 -11.80 4.35 -10.05
C LYS A 57 -12.27 4.53 -8.60
N ARG A 58 -13.50 4.98 -8.37
CA ARG A 58 -14.07 5.12 -7.01
C ARG A 58 -14.13 3.77 -6.28
N MET A 59 -14.58 2.71 -6.97
CA MET A 59 -14.62 1.37 -6.39
C MET A 59 -13.23 0.84 -6.04
N GLY A 60 -12.24 1.09 -6.90
CA GLY A 60 -10.84 0.77 -6.62
C GLY A 60 -10.33 1.44 -5.35
N ILE A 61 -10.58 2.75 -5.21
CA ILE A 61 -10.20 3.52 -4.01
C ILE A 61 -10.94 3.00 -2.76
N TYR A 62 -12.24 2.73 -2.87
CA TYR A 62 -13.02 2.18 -1.76
C TYR A 62 -12.41 0.88 -1.23
N HIS A 63 -12.16 -0.10 -2.11
CA HIS A 63 -11.56 -1.36 -1.71
C HIS A 63 -10.14 -1.21 -1.17
N TYR A 64 -9.34 -0.31 -1.72
CA TYR A 64 -8.02 0.01 -1.19
C TYR A 64 -8.09 0.50 0.26
N ASN A 65 -9.01 1.43 0.54
CA ASN A 65 -9.19 2.00 1.89
C ASN A 65 -9.73 0.94 2.88
N GLU A 66 -10.68 0.09 2.47
CA GLU A 66 -11.14 -1.02 3.31
C GLU A 66 -10.00 -2.03 3.57
N GLY A 67 -9.15 -2.30 2.57
CA GLY A 67 -7.94 -3.11 2.76
C GLY A 67 -7.01 -2.53 3.82
N ASN A 68 -6.75 -1.23 3.78
CA ASN A 68 -5.92 -0.53 4.77
C ASN A 68 -6.52 -0.61 6.18
N LYS A 69 -7.83 -0.41 6.30
CA LYS A 69 -8.54 -0.51 7.57
C LYS A 69 -8.46 -1.93 8.16
N LEU A 70 -8.67 -2.95 7.34
CA LEU A 70 -8.60 -4.35 7.75
C LEU A 70 -7.19 -4.75 8.17
N LEU A 71 -6.18 -4.25 7.47
CA LEU A 71 -4.79 -4.50 7.82
C LEU A 71 -4.45 -3.91 9.19
N LYS A 72 -4.93 -2.69 9.50
CA LYS A 72 -4.81 -2.07 10.85
C LYS A 72 -5.47 -2.90 11.96
N GLN A 73 -6.48 -3.69 11.61
CA GLN A 73 -7.18 -4.60 12.50
C GLN A 73 -6.53 -6.00 12.55
N ASN A 74 -5.36 -6.19 11.96
CA ASN A 74 -4.68 -7.49 11.81
C ASN A 74 -5.50 -8.54 11.02
N ARG A 75 -6.48 -8.12 10.22
CA ARG A 75 -7.32 -8.97 9.37
C ARG A 75 -6.70 -9.09 7.97
N THR A 76 -5.48 -9.63 7.93
CA THR A 76 -4.62 -9.60 6.73
C THR A 76 -5.23 -10.32 5.52
N GLU A 77 -5.91 -11.47 5.71
CA GLU A 77 -6.56 -12.20 4.61
C GLU A 77 -7.69 -11.39 3.96
N GLU A 78 -8.45 -10.67 4.75
CA GLU A 78 -9.53 -9.83 4.26
C GLU A 78 -8.98 -8.55 3.59
N ALA A 79 -7.89 -8.00 4.11
CA ALA A 79 -7.15 -6.92 3.47
C ALA A 79 -6.65 -7.34 2.08
N ILE A 80 -6.04 -8.53 1.94
CA ILE A 80 -5.60 -9.10 0.67
C ILE A 80 -6.76 -9.19 -0.34
N LYS A 81 -7.95 -9.66 0.10
CA LYS A 81 -9.13 -9.72 -0.79
C LYS A 81 -9.51 -8.33 -1.30
N ASN A 82 -9.52 -7.33 -0.41
CA ASN A 82 -9.86 -5.96 -0.75
C ASN A 82 -8.81 -5.31 -1.68
N TYR A 83 -7.51 -5.49 -1.46
CA TYR A 83 -6.50 -5.00 -2.40
C TYR A 83 -6.63 -5.65 -3.78
N LYS A 84 -6.96 -6.93 -3.85
CA LYS A 84 -7.25 -7.60 -5.13
C LYS A 84 -8.48 -7.03 -5.83
N MET A 85 -9.53 -6.68 -5.07
CA MET A 85 -10.71 -5.99 -5.63
C MET A 85 -10.35 -4.58 -6.11
N ALA A 86 -9.51 -3.85 -5.37
CA ALA A 86 -9.00 -2.56 -5.82
C ALA A 86 -8.28 -2.67 -7.18
N LEU A 87 -7.44 -3.68 -7.34
CA LEU A 87 -6.70 -3.96 -8.57
C LEU A 87 -7.60 -4.50 -9.71
N HIS A 88 -8.71 -5.17 -9.37
CA HIS A 88 -9.71 -5.55 -10.36
C HIS A 88 -10.40 -4.33 -10.99
N HIS A 89 -10.69 -3.31 -10.17
CA HIS A 89 -11.29 -2.07 -10.62
C HIS A 89 -10.28 -1.11 -11.28
N ASN A 90 -9.03 -1.13 -10.84
CA ASN A 90 -7.95 -0.32 -11.39
C ASN A 90 -6.65 -1.13 -11.39
N ASN A 91 -6.35 -1.75 -12.49
CA ASN A 91 -5.15 -2.60 -12.66
C ASN A 91 -3.81 -1.83 -12.70
N ARG A 92 -3.84 -0.51 -12.66
CA ARG A 92 -2.65 0.36 -12.54
C ARG A 92 -2.57 1.09 -11.18
N PHE A 93 -3.31 0.62 -10.18
CA PHE A 93 -3.32 1.23 -8.85
C PHE A 93 -2.06 0.83 -8.06
N GLU A 94 -0.97 1.55 -8.24
CA GLU A 94 0.35 1.26 -7.68
C GLU A 94 0.32 1.04 -6.16
N ALA A 95 -0.38 1.92 -5.42
CA ALA A 95 -0.52 1.80 -3.96
C ALA A 95 -1.16 0.48 -3.53
N ALA A 96 -2.10 -0.05 -4.32
CA ALA A 96 -2.72 -1.33 -4.00
C ALA A 96 -1.75 -2.51 -4.23
N TYR A 97 -0.87 -2.43 -5.24
CA TYR A 97 0.21 -3.42 -5.41
C TYR A 97 1.20 -3.38 -4.25
N ILE A 98 1.63 -2.18 -3.82
CA ILE A 98 2.53 -2.01 -2.67
C ILE A 98 1.94 -2.70 -1.43
N ASN A 99 0.72 -2.32 -1.04
CA ASN A 99 0.11 -2.86 0.18
C ASN A 99 -0.24 -4.36 0.06
N LEU A 100 -0.61 -4.83 -1.13
CA LEU A 100 -0.83 -6.26 -1.39
C LEU A 100 0.47 -7.06 -1.26
N SER A 101 1.59 -6.55 -1.79
CA SER A 101 2.88 -7.24 -1.65
C SER A 101 3.34 -7.29 -0.18
N THR A 102 3.18 -6.20 0.58
CA THR A 102 3.44 -6.17 2.02
C THR A 102 2.55 -7.14 2.79
N ALA A 103 1.25 -7.20 2.48
CA ALA A 103 0.33 -8.15 3.10
C ALA A 103 0.74 -9.62 2.84
N TYR A 104 1.27 -9.91 1.63
CA TYR A 104 1.82 -11.24 1.34
C TYR A 104 3.14 -11.51 2.06
N LEU A 105 4.02 -10.50 2.25
CA LEU A 105 5.25 -10.65 3.06
C LEU A 105 4.89 -10.99 4.51
N ASN A 106 3.94 -10.27 5.11
CA ASN A 106 3.45 -10.53 6.47
C ASN A 106 2.90 -11.95 6.63
N LYS A 107 2.31 -12.53 5.58
CA LYS A 107 1.86 -13.92 5.54
C LYS A 107 2.95 -14.91 5.14
N LYS A 108 4.18 -14.45 4.91
CA LYS A 108 5.31 -15.25 4.39
C LYS A 108 4.99 -15.92 3.06
N ASN A 109 4.04 -15.38 2.30
CA ASN A 109 3.72 -15.87 0.97
C ASN A 109 4.62 -15.21 -0.08
N PHE A 110 5.90 -15.57 -0.03
CA PHE A 110 6.93 -14.97 -0.87
C PHE A 110 6.65 -15.09 -2.37
N LYS A 111 6.05 -16.21 -2.80
CA LYS A 111 5.69 -16.42 -4.22
C LYS A 111 4.69 -15.37 -4.72
N LEU A 112 3.62 -15.11 -3.95
CA LEU A 112 2.62 -14.11 -4.34
C LEU A 112 3.13 -12.69 -4.16
N SER A 113 3.94 -12.43 -3.13
CA SER A 113 4.62 -11.13 -2.98
C SER A 113 5.49 -10.82 -4.19
N LEU A 114 6.39 -11.73 -4.58
CA LEU A 114 7.25 -11.56 -5.75
C LEU A 114 6.44 -11.31 -7.03
N LYS A 115 5.38 -12.11 -7.28
CA LYS A 115 4.51 -11.91 -8.45
C LYS A 115 3.88 -10.51 -8.45
N THR A 116 3.42 -10.05 -7.28
CA THR A 116 2.80 -8.72 -7.13
C THR A 116 3.80 -7.60 -7.41
N LEU A 117 5.02 -7.71 -6.84
CA LEU A 117 6.10 -6.75 -7.08
C LEU A 117 6.53 -6.73 -8.55
N SER A 118 6.71 -7.90 -9.19
CA SER A 118 7.06 -7.95 -10.62
C SER A 118 5.98 -7.36 -11.52
N THR A 119 4.70 -7.46 -11.12
CA THR A 119 3.62 -6.76 -11.85
C THR A 119 3.75 -5.24 -11.70
N LEU A 120 4.00 -4.74 -10.48
CA LEU A 120 4.21 -3.32 -10.26
C LEU A 120 5.46 -2.80 -10.99
N GLU A 121 6.54 -3.58 -11.00
CA GLU A 121 7.77 -3.25 -11.72
C GLU A 121 7.51 -3.03 -13.23
N SER A 122 6.62 -3.83 -13.83
CA SER A 122 6.22 -3.64 -15.22
C SER A 122 5.36 -2.38 -15.48
N ILE A 123 4.71 -1.84 -14.43
CA ILE A 123 3.87 -0.63 -14.49
C ILE A 123 4.69 0.63 -14.23
N ASN A 124 5.50 0.61 -13.18
CA ASN A 124 6.36 1.70 -12.73
C ASN A 124 7.66 1.15 -12.13
N PRO A 125 8.69 0.91 -12.96
CA PRO A 125 9.95 0.32 -12.52
C PRO A 125 10.75 1.21 -11.54
N ASN A 126 10.48 2.51 -11.53
CA ASN A 126 11.20 3.47 -10.67
C ASN A 126 10.41 3.86 -9.41
N HIS A 127 9.36 3.14 -9.05
CA HIS A 127 8.60 3.46 -7.85
C HIS A 127 9.43 3.16 -6.58
N PRO A 128 9.69 4.14 -5.68
CA PRO A 128 10.59 3.96 -4.54
C PRO A 128 10.15 2.83 -3.60
N LEU A 129 8.86 2.71 -3.34
CA LEU A 129 8.31 1.66 -2.46
C LEU A 129 8.31 0.26 -3.10
N LEU A 130 8.36 0.16 -4.42
CA LEU A 130 8.60 -1.11 -5.10
C LEU A 130 9.95 -1.69 -4.68
N HIS A 131 11.00 -0.88 -4.80
CA HIS A 131 12.37 -1.30 -4.46
C HIS A 131 12.52 -1.52 -2.95
N TYR A 132 11.85 -0.70 -2.12
CA TYR A 132 11.81 -0.94 -0.69
C TYR A 132 11.18 -2.31 -0.35
N ASN A 133 10.04 -2.65 -0.97
CA ASN A 133 9.41 -3.95 -0.75
C ASN A 133 10.22 -5.12 -1.34
N PHE A 134 10.98 -4.91 -2.42
CA PHE A 134 11.99 -5.89 -2.85
C PHE A 134 13.10 -6.05 -1.81
N SER A 135 13.54 -4.96 -1.17
CA SER A 135 14.52 -5.04 -0.08
C SER A 135 13.99 -5.90 1.07
N CYS A 136 12.75 -5.68 1.53
CA CYS A 136 12.09 -6.51 2.54
C CYS A 136 11.98 -7.98 2.09
N TYR A 137 11.54 -8.20 0.85
CA TYR A 137 11.43 -9.55 0.28
C TYR A 137 12.75 -10.31 0.33
N TYR A 138 13.85 -9.69 -0.15
CA TYR A 138 15.16 -10.34 -0.14
C TYR A 138 15.75 -10.48 1.26
N ALA A 139 15.52 -9.52 2.14
CA ALA A 139 15.93 -9.58 3.54
C ALA A 139 15.28 -10.79 4.24
N LEU A 140 13.95 -10.93 4.12
CA LEU A 140 13.22 -12.06 4.71
C LEU A 140 13.63 -13.42 4.16
N LEU A 141 14.17 -13.47 2.95
CA LEU A 141 14.76 -14.67 2.36
C LEU A 141 16.25 -14.88 2.72
N GLY A 142 16.84 -13.98 3.51
CA GLY A 142 18.26 -14.03 3.88
C GLY A 142 19.22 -13.66 2.75
N ASN A 143 18.71 -13.12 1.64
CA ASN A 143 19.54 -12.65 0.52
C ASN A 143 20.00 -11.21 0.75
N ILE A 144 20.96 -11.05 1.68
CA ILE A 144 21.46 -9.73 2.10
C ILE A 144 21.99 -8.90 0.91
N PRO A 145 22.81 -9.45 -0.03
CA PRO A 145 23.31 -8.64 -1.15
C PRO A 145 22.21 -8.04 -2.00
N LYS A 146 21.18 -8.83 -2.36
CA LYS A 146 20.02 -8.31 -3.13
C LYS A 146 19.16 -7.37 -2.30
N GLY A 147 19.00 -7.61 -1.00
CA GLY A 147 18.27 -6.71 -0.10
C GLY A 147 18.91 -5.32 -0.04
N ILE A 148 20.23 -5.25 0.14
CA ILE A 148 21.00 -3.99 0.13
C ILE A 148 20.92 -3.29 -1.23
N GLU A 149 21.03 -4.02 -2.33
CA GLU A 149 20.94 -3.41 -3.66
C GLU A 149 19.54 -2.83 -3.93
N SER A 150 18.48 -3.56 -3.55
CA SER A 150 17.11 -3.06 -3.67
C SER A 150 16.86 -1.84 -2.77
N LEU A 151 17.43 -1.81 -1.56
CA LEU A 151 17.35 -0.65 -0.67
C LEU A 151 18.04 0.58 -1.28
N LYS A 152 19.20 0.38 -1.89
CA LYS A 152 19.90 1.45 -2.63
C LYS A 152 19.01 2.00 -3.73
N GLN A 153 18.42 1.15 -4.55
CA GLN A 153 17.49 1.57 -5.61
C GLN A 153 16.28 2.32 -5.06
N ALA A 154 15.72 1.89 -3.90
CA ALA A 154 14.63 2.62 -3.25
C ALA A 154 15.03 4.07 -2.93
N ILE A 155 16.20 4.27 -2.33
CA ILE A 155 16.72 5.60 -1.95
C ILE A 155 17.01 6.44 -3.20
N GLU A 156 17.66 5.87 -4.21
CA GLU A 156 17.97 6.55 -5.48
C GLU A 156 16.68 6.96 -6.23
N ASN A 157 15.60 6.19 -6.11
CA ASN A 157 14.30 6.52 -6.66
C ASN A 157 13.43 7.43 -5.75
N GLY A 158 13.97 7.92 -4.63
CA GLY A 158 13.30 8.92 -3.80
C GLY A 158 12.57 8.37 -2.57
N PHE A 159 12.90 7.18 -2.10
CA PHE A 159 12.48 6.73 -0.76
C PHE A 159 13.11 7.63 0.30
N LYS A 160 12.27 8.21 1.19
CA LYS A 160 12.69 9.25 2.17
C LYS A 160 12.36 8.92 3.62
N ASP A 161 11.69 7.80 3.89
CA ASP A 161 11.23 7.46 5.23
C ASP A 161 12.36 6.83 6.07
N HIS A 162 13.12 7.70 6.75
CA HIS A 162 14.19 7.31 7.65
C HIS A 162 13.69 6.48 8.85
N GLN A 163 12.52 6.83 9.39
CA GLN A 163 11.95 6.11 10.53
C GLN A 163 11.61 4.67 10.15
N THR A 164 11.01 4.47 8.99
CA THR A 164 10.77 3.14 8.45
C THR A 164 12.07 2.36 8.29
N LEU A 165 13.12 2.99 7.74
CA LEU A 165 14.43 2.33 7.56
C LEU A 165 15.03 1.86 8.89
N GLU A 166 14.83 2.60 9.97
CA GLU A 166 15.36 2.24 11.28
C GLU A 166 14.54 1.18 12.02
N MET A 167 13.22 1.21 11.86
CA MET A 167 12.33 0.46 12.74
C MET A 167 11.70 -0.78 12.11
N ASP A 168 11.75 -0.92 10.77
CA ASP A 168 11.09 -2.04 10.08
C ASP A 168 11.77 -3.38 10.41
N PRO A 169 11.07 -4.34 11.05
CA PRO A 169 11.63 -5.63 11.39
C PRO A 169 11.98 -6.48 10.15
N ASP A 170 11.35 -6.23 9.00
CA ASP A 170 11.55 -7.03 7.80
C ASP A 170 12.95 -6.87 7.20
N ILE A 171 13.63 -5.76 7.53
CA ILE A 171 15.02 -5.48 7.09
C ILE A 171 16.05 -5.50 8.22
N GLU A 172 15.70 -6.06 9.39
CA GLU A 172 16.58 -6.13 10.56
C GLU A 172 17.96 -6.71 10.23
N ASN A 173 17.97 -7.80 9.45
CA ASN A 173 19.21 -8.46 9.07
C ASN A 173 20.08 -7.66 8.09
N LEU A 174 19.52 -6.66 7.38
CA LEU A 174 20.31 -5.77 6.53
C LEU A 174 21.08 -4.73 7.34
N ARG A 175 20.58 -4.33 8.53
CA ARG A 175 21.21 -3.30 9.38
C ARG A 175 22.61 -3.68 9.84
N GLN A 176 22.94 -4.96 9.89
CA GLN A 176 24.28 -5.45 10.25
C GLN A 176 25.28 -5.35 9.09
N ASN A 177 24.81 -5.12 7.86
CA ASN A 177 25.69 -4.98 6.70
C ASN A 177 26.34 -3.58 6.70
N PRO A 178 27.68 -3.48 6.52
CA PRO A 178 28.37 -2.18 6.50
C PRO A 178 27.77 -1.17 5.50
N ARG A 179 27.35 -1.62 4.32
CA ARG A 179 26.73 -0.76 3.28
C ARG A 179 25.38 -0.19 3.72
N PHE A 180 24.70 -0.77 4.71
CA PHE A 180 23.45 -0.21 5.24
C PHE A 180 23.68 1.16 5.85
N LYS A 181 24.76 1.35 6.61
CA LYS A 181 25.11 2.66 7.22
C LYS A 181 25.40 3.72 6.17
N GLU A 182 26.04 3.33 5.07
CA GLU A 182 26.27 4.24 3.93
C GLU A 182 24.95 4.70 3.32
N LEU A 183 24.01 3.77 3.09
CA LEU A 183 22.69 4.07 2.55
C LEU A 183 21.84 4.93 3.51
N GLN A 184 21.94 4.69 4.82
CA GLN A 184 21.30 5.51 5.84
C GLN A 184 21.82 6.95 5.81
N SER A 185 23.14 7.13 5.69
CA SER A 185 23.76 8.44 5.57
C SER A 185 23.34 9.15 4.28
N LEU A 186 23.25 8.43 3.18
CA LEU A 186 22.76 8.96 1.90
C LEU A 186 21.31 9.46 2.02
N LEU A 187 20.44 8.68 2.66
CA LEU A 187 19.04 9.05 2.89
C LEU A 187 18.91 10.32 3.73
N LEU A 188 19.73 10.46 4.77
CA LEU A 188 19.76 11.66 5.63
C LEU A 188 20.21 12.90 4.84
N ALA A 189 21.24 12.76 4.00
CA ALA A 189 21.76 13.86 3.18
C ALA A 189 20.73 14.34 2.12
N GLN A 190 19.84 13.47 1.64
CA GLN A 190 18.77 13.85 0.70
C GLN A 190 17.60 14.58 1.37
N ASN A 191 17.48 14.51 2.70
CA ASN A 191 16.40 15.11 3.47
C ASN A 191 16.83 16.41 4.19
N ALA A 192 18.10 16.79 4.11
CA ALA A 192 18.67 18.03 4.67
C ALA A 192 18.53 19.21 3.70
#